data_6ac5f4ae449a1f5beb6d835d0848c5ef
#
_entry.id   6ac5f4ae449a1f5beb6d835d0848c5ef
#
_cell.length_a   1.000
_cell.length_b   1.000
_cell.length_c   1.000
_cell.angle_alpha   90.00
_cell.angle_beta   90.00
_cell.angle_gamma   90.00
#
_symmetry.space_group_name_H-M   'P 1'
#
loop_
_entity.id
_entity.type
_entity.pdbx_description
1 polymer ?
#
loop_
_entity_poly.entity_id
_entity_poly.type
_entity_poly.pdbx_seq_one_letter_code
_entity_poly.pdbx_strand_id
1 'polypeptide(L)'
;MVDAKDIIIQQFDGNELVKFDDGSGVGFRSFTRAALHPEQTLTDASTISWDLGTSPVSKVTITDNRTLGAATNEQTGQFVSLLVIQDGTGSRTLSFNAVYEFKDDTAPTLTTTASKGDLFVFRYNGSKFLEVGRNQNLTLS
;
A
#
# COMPACT_ATOMS: atom_id res chain seq x y z
N MET A 1 16.18 19.59 28.55
CA MET A 1 15.06 20.34 29.18
C MET A 1 13.97 20.42 28.13
N VAL A 2 12.82 19.83 28.39
CA VAL A 2 11.67 19.89 27.43
C VAL A 2 11.08 21.29 27.61
N ASP A 3 10.98 22.05 26.53
CA ASP A 3 10.23 23.30 26.52
C ASP A 3 8.76 23.01 26.82
N ALA A 4 8.09 23.87 27.60
CA ALA A 4 6.70 23.69 27.99
C ALA A 4 5.69 23.68 26.80
N LYS A 5 6.19 23.85 25.59
CA LYS A 5 5.40 23.88 24.34
C LYS A 5 5.44 22.58 23.55
N ASP A 6 6.36 21.67 23.87
CA ASP A 6 6.50 20.41 23.16
C ASP A 6 5.48 19.39 23.67
N ILE A 7 4.81 18.70 22.75
CA ILE A 7 4.01 17.50 23.06
C ILE A 7 4.89 16.30 22.77
N ILE A 8 5.27 15.59 23.84
CA ILE A 8 6.07 14.37 23.73
C ILE A 8 5.17 13.19 24.08
N ILE A 9 5.02 12.25 23.16
CA ILE A 9 4.39 10.95 23.41
C ILE A 9 5.52 9.95 23.61
N GLN A 10 5.67 9.47 24.84
CA GLN A 10 6.72 8.53 25.21
C GLN A 10 6.12 7.16 25.54
N GLN A 11 6.87 6.10 25.27
CA GLN A 11 6.59 4.81 25.86
C GLN A 11 6.95 4.81 27.35
N PHE A 12 6.44 3.82 28.10
CA PHE A 12 6.74 3.66 29.52
C PHE A 12 8.24 3.50 29.83
N ASP A 13 9.02 3.05 28.86
CA ASP A 13 10.49 2.92 28.94
C ASP A 13 11.27 4.25 28.74
N GLY A 14 10.55 5.35 28.57
CA GLY A 14 11.15 6.67 28.39
C GLY A 14 11.59 7.00 26.95
N ASN A 15 11.39 6.08 25.99
CA ASN A 15 11.72 6.35 24.60
C ASN A 15 10.66 7.24 23.94
N GLU A 16 11.11 8.27 23.23
CA GLU A 16 10.20 9.15 22.49
C GLU A 16 9.58 8.40 21.29
N LEU A 17 8.24 8.35 21.22
CA LEU A 17 7.50 7.82 20.07
C LEU A 17 7.26 8.90 19.01
N VAL A 18 6.87 10.08 19.44
CA VAL A 18 6.57 11.22 18.58
C VAL A 18 6.93 12.50 19.32
N LYS A 19 7.64 13.40 18.65
CA LYS A 19 7.88 14.76 19.12
C LYS A 19 7.23 15.75 18.17
N PHE A 20 6.36 16.62 18.68
CA PHE A 20 5.90 17.81 18.00
C PHE A 20 6.73 19.00 18.53
N ASP A 21 7.58 19.54 17.69
CA ASP A 21 8.47 20.64 18.04
C ASP A 21 7.85 21.95 17.52
N ASP A 22 7.64 22.93 18.40
CA ASP A 22 7.13 24.25 18.06
C ASP A 22 8.24 25.22 17.57
N GLY A 23 9.45 24.72 17.43
CA GLY A 23 10.59 25.50 16.92
C GLY A 23 10.27 26.16 15.58
N SER A 24 10.89 27.30 15.32
CA SER A 24 10.62 28.26 14.22
C SER A 24 10.63 27.70 12.79
N GLY A 25 10.26 26.48 12.59
CA GLY A 25 10.14 25.82 11.30
C GLY A 25 8.86 25.00 11.25
N VAL A 26 8.12 25.22 10.21
CA VAL A 26 6.90 24.48 9.91
C VAL A 26 7.23 23.02 9.64
N GLY A 27 6.63 22.12 10.37
CA GLY A 27 6.58 20.74 9.95
C GLY A 27 7.11 19.73 10.95
N PHE A 28 6.69 18.54 10.74
CA PHE A 28 7.07 17.32 11.38
C PHE A 28 8.59 17.08 11.19
N ARG A 29 9.42 17.31 12.22
CA ARG A 29 10.86 17.43 12.04
C ARG A 29 11.68 16.19 12.29
N SER A 30 11.16 15.17 12.95
CA SER A 30 12.00 13.98 13.16
C SER A 30 11.20 12.75 13.48
N PHE A 31 11.24 11.79 12.56
CA PHE A 31 11.18 10.39 12.95
C PHE A 31 12.62 9.97 13.27
N THR A 32 12.91 9.59 14.48
CA THR A 32 14.19 8.94 14.82
C THR A 32 14.31 7.56 14.17
N ARG A 33 13.20 7.09 13.58
CA ARG A 33 13.12 5.88 12.76
C ARG A 33 12.26 6.16 11.53
N ALA A 34 12.44 5.37 10.48
CA ALA A 34 11.61 5.46 9.27
C ALA A 34 10.12 5.32 9.62
N ALA A 35 9.28 6.16 9.01
CA ALA A 35 7.84 5.94 9.03
C ALA A 35 7.54 4.69 8.21
N LEU A 36 7.22 3.59 8.88
CA LEU A 36 6.91 2.32 8.26
C LEU A 36 5.40 2.13 8.23
N HIS A 37 4.89 1.75 7.06
CA HIS A 37 3.57 1.17 6.94
C HIS A 37 3.74 -0.35 6.96
N PRO A 38 3.23 -1.06 7.99
CA PRO A 38 3.26 -2.52 8.00
C PRO A 38 2.57 -3.06 6.76
N GLU A 39 3.19 -4.03 6.09
CA GLU A 39 2.56 -4.67 4.94
C GLU A 39 1.33 -5.47 5.40
N GLN A 40 0.17 -5.17 4.84
CA GLN A 40 -1.07 -5.91 5.07
C GLN A 40 -1.15 -7.10 4.12
N THR A 41 -1.55 -8.26 4.63
CA THR A 41 -1.96 -9.38 3.78
C THR A 41 -3.47 -9.32 3.58
N LEU A 42 -3.90 -9.11 2.33
CA LEU A 42 -5.31 -9.07 1.98
C LEU A 42 -5.87 -10.50 1.91
N THR A 43 -7.17 -10.62 2.22
CA THR A 43 -7.88 -11.89 2.11
C THR A 43 -8.12 -12.24 0.64
N ASP A 44 -7.73 -13.46 0.23
CA ASP A 44 -8.05 -14.01 -1.08
C ASP A 44 -9.54 -14.36 -1.15
N ALA A 45 -10.31 -13.55 -1.86
CA ALA A 45 -11.74 -13.69 -2.05
C ALA A 45 -12.10 -13.41 -3.52
N SER A 46 -13.29 -13.80 -3.96
CA SER A 46 -13.76 -13.53 -5.33
C SER A 46 -13.64 -12.05 -5.70
N THR A 47 -13.94 -11.16 -4.74
CA THR A 47 -13.60 -9.74 -4.79
C THR A 47 -12.71 -9.43 -3.59
N ILE A 48 -11.47 -9.01 -3.87
CA ILE A 48 -10.48 -8.65 -2.87
C ILE A 48 -10.79 -7.23 -2.39
N SER A 49 -10.98 -7.07 -1.08
CA SER A 49 -11.17 -5.78 -0.43
C SER A 49 -9.83 -5.23 0.05
N TRP A 50 -9.61 -3.92 -0.14
CA TRP A 50 -8.41 -3.23 0.30
C TRP A 50 -8.77 -1.99 1.11
N ASP A 51 -8.50 -2.04 2.41
CA ASP A 51 -8.68 -0.91 3.33
C ASP A 51 -7.36 -0.16 3.52
N LEU A 52 -7.26 1.01 2.90
CA LEU A 52 -6.08 1.88 2.95
C LEU A 52 -5.93 2.59 4.30
N GLY A 53 -6.98 2.60 5.12
CA GLY A 53 -6.89 3.04 6.51
C GLY A 53 -6.06 2.08 7.38
N THR A 54 -5.97 0.79 6.98
CA THR A 54 -5.10 -0.18 7.66
C THR A 54 -3.66 -0.08 7.16
N SER A 55 -3.43 -0.14 5.86
CA SER A 55 -2.11 0.06 5.25
C SER A 55 -2.20 0.38 3.77
N PRO A 56 -1.41 1.34 3.28
CA PRO A 56 -1.24 1.60 1.85
C PRO A 56 -0.30 0.59 1.17
N VAL A 57 0.36 -0.27 1.94
CA VAL A 57 1.28 -1.30 1.43
C VAL A 57 0.68 -2.66 1.69
N SER A 58 0.35 -3.41 0.64
CA SER A 58 -0.37 -4.67 0.78
C SER A 58 0.10 -5.74 -0.18
N LYS A 59 -0.17 -6.99 0.19
CA LYS A 59 0.02 -8.15 -0.68
C LYS A 59 -1.18 -9.08 -0.62
N VAL A 60 -1.32 -9.89 -1.65
CA VAL A 60 -2.29 -10.98 -1.72
C VAL A 60 -1.73 -12.15 -2.53
N THR A 61 -1.90 -13.38 -2.05
CA THR A 61 -1.70 -14.57 -2.88
C THR A 61 -3.06 -15.02 -3.38
N ILE A 62 -3.23 -15.03 -4.70
CA ILE A 62 -4.49 -15.41 -5.34
C ILE A 62 -4.47 -16.89 -5.71
N THR A 63 -5.53 -17.61 -5.34
CA THR A 63 -5.67 -19.06 -5.58
C THR A 63 -6.71 -19.38 -6.66
N ASP A 64 -7.36 -18.36 -7.24
CA ASP A 64 -8.32 -18.45 -8.32
C ASP A 64 -8.36 -17.11 -9.09
N ASN A 65 -9.17 -17.00 -10.11
CA ASN A 65 -9.44 -15.75 -10.81
C ASN A 65 -10.18 -14.78 -9.88
N ARG A 66 -9.65 -13.56 -9.69
CA ARG A 66 -10.14 -12.59 -8.71
C ARG A 66 -10.44 -11.25 -9.34
N THR A 67 -11.16 -10.43 -8.59
CA THR A 67 -11.36 -9.01 -8.88
C THR A 67 -10.81 -8.18 -7.70
N LEU A 68 -9.96 -7.20 -7.98
CA LEU A 68 -9.62 -6.17 -6.99
C LEU A 68 -10.78 -5.18 -6.94
N GLY A 69 -11.47 -5.13 -5.81
CA GLY A 69 -12.55 -4.17 -5.54
C GLY A 69 -12.01 -2.74 -5.42
N ALA A 70 -12.91 -1.76 -5.40
CA ALA A 70 -12.52 -0.40 -5.04
C ALA A 70 -11.91 -0.41 -3.64
N ALA A 71 -10.77 0.25 -3.48
CA ALA A 71 -10.20 0.46 -2.15
C ALA A 71 -11.06 1.42 -1.34
N THR A 72 -10.92 1.38 -0.02
CA THR A 72 -11.65 2.24 0.92
C THR A 72 -10.69 3.05 1.79
N ASN A 73 -11.18 4.14 2.39
CA ASN A 73 -10.40 5.04 3.27
C ASN A 73 -9.19 5.67 2.57
N GLU A 74 -9.30 5.90 1.27
CA GLU A 74 -8.29 6.55 0.45
C GLU A 74 -8.19 8.05 0.74
N GLN A 75 -6.97 8.58 0.60
CA GLN A 75 -6.69 10.02 0.76
C GLN A 75 -6.11 10.60 -0.53
N THR A 76 -6.60 11.77 -0.95
CA THR A 76 -6.08 12.45 -2.15
C THR A 76 -4.57 12.70 -2.03
N GLY A 77 -3.82 12.28 -3.04
CA GLY A 77 -2.36 12.37 -3.08
C GLY A 77 -1.64 11.15 -2.50
N GLN A 78 -2.36 10.22 -1.87
CA GLN A 78 -1.78 9.01 -1.29
C GLN A 78 -1.17 8.11 -2.37
N PHE A 79 0.02 7.59 -2.08
CA PHE A 79 0.64 6.50 -2.86
C PHE A 79 0.36 5.17 -2.16
N VAL A 80 0.04 4.16 -2.97
CA VAL A 80 -0.28 2.82 -2.49
C VAL A 80 0.44 1.78 -3.34
N SER A 81 0.77 0.63 -2.75
CA SER A 81 1.38 -0.49 -3.47
C SER A 81 0.71 -1.81 -3.14
N LEU A 82 0.51 -2.62 -4.17
CA LEU A 82 -0.08 -3.95 -4.07
C LEU A 82 0.83 -4.97 -4.76
N LEU A 83 1.27 -5.97 -4.01
CA LEU A 83 1.96 -7.14 -4.52
C LEU A 83 0.94 -8.28 -4.70
N VAL A 84 0.70 -8.67 -5.94
CA VAL A 84 -0.16 -9.82 -6.28
C VAL A 84 0.72 -11.03 -6.56
N ILE A 85 0.48 -12.13 -5.87
CA ILE A 85 1.30 -13.32 -5.93
C ILE A 85 0.47 -14.47 -6.50
N GLN A 86 1.01 -15.17 -7.49
CA GLN A 86 0.43 -16.42 -7.99
C GLN A 86 0.62 -17.53 -6.94
N ASP A 87 -0.40 -18.38 -6.79
CA ASP A 87 -0.27 -19.60 -5.99
C ASP A 87 0.72 -20.61 -6.60
N GLY A 88 0.87 -21.78 -5.98
CA GLY A 88 1.73 -22.84 -6.50
C GLY A 88 1.25 -23.49 -7.81
N THR A 89 0.06 -23.13 -8.30
CA THR A 89 -0.50 -23.59 -9.58
C THR A 89 -0.25 -22.57 -10.70
N GLY A 90 -0.38 -21.28 -10.38
CA GLY A 90 -0.25 -20.19 -11.35
C GLY A 90 -1.45 -20.04 -12.28
N SER A 91 -1.31 -19.21 -13.31
CA SER A 91 -2.33 -18.92 -14.32
C SER A 91 -3.62 -18.28 -13.78
N ARG A 92 -3.55 -17.66 -12.58
CA ARG A 92 -4.65 -16.90 -12.01
C ARG A 92 -4.71 -15.51 -12.63
N THR A 93 -5.91 -14.99 -12.80
CA THR A 93 -6.14 -13.66 -13.36
C THR A 93 -6.66 -12.70 -12.29
N LEU A 94 -6.36 -11.41 -12.46
CA LEU A 94 -6.92 -10.35 -11.65
C LEU A 94 -7.59 -9.31 -12.56
N SER A 95 -8.87 -9.09 -12.33
CA SER A 95 -9.60 -7.96 -12.88
C SER A 95 -9.54 -6.79 -11.91
N PHE A 96 -9.56 -5.58 -12.40
CA PHE A 96 -9.49 -4.36 -11.59
C PHE A 96 -10.83 -3.62 -11.64
N ASN A 97 -11.26 -3.08 -10.50
CA ASN A 97 -12.40 -2.16 -10.48
C ASN A 97 -12.07 -0.92 -11.31
N ALA A 98 -13.11 -0.29 -11.90
CA ALA A 98 -12.96 0.90 -12.75
C ALA A 98 -12.35 2.15 -12.06
N VAL A 99 -12.13 2.10 -10.73
CA VAL A 99 -11.40 3.17 -10.02
C VAL A 99 -9.89 3.13 -10.28
N TYR A 100 -9.37 1.99 -10.78
CA TYR A 100 -7.95 1.86 -11.13
C TYR A 100 -7.74 2.22 -12.59
N GLU A 101 -6.87 3.18 -12.83
CA GLU A 101 -6.58 3.72 -14.17
C GLU A 101 -5.16 3.33 -14.58
N PHE A 102 -5.05 2.78 -15.77
CA PHE A 102 -3.80 2.24 -16.30
C PHE A 102 -3.36 3.00 -17.55
N LYS A 103 -2.10 2.86 -17.89
CA LYS A 103 -1.57 3.43 -19.13
C LYS A 103 -2.41 2.94 -20.34
N ASP A 104 -2.78 3.88 -21.20
CA ASP A 104 -3.56 3.62 -22.42
C ASP A 104 -4.91 2.91 -22.14
N ASP A 105 -5.52 3.18 -20.97
CA ASP A 105 -6.79 2.60 -20.50
C ASP A 105 -6.79 1.04 -20.53
N THR A 106 -5.61 0.43 -20.43
CA THR A 106 -5.46 -1.02 -20.56
C THR A 106 -4.92 -1.63 -19.27
N ALA A 107 -5.77 -2.39 -18.58
CA ALA A 107 -5.36 -3.14 -17.41
C ALA A 107 -4.31 -4.21 -17.78
N PRO A 108 -3.29 -4.42 -16.95
CA PRO A 108 -2.26 -5.41 -17.21
C PRO A 108 -2.77 -6.84 -17.08
N THR A 109 -2.20 -7.73 -17.88
CA THR A 109 -2.31 -9.17 -17.64
C THR A 109 -1.26 -9.58 -16.61
N LEU A 110 -1.67 -10.33 -15.59
CA LEU A 110 -0.73 -10.86 -14.59
C LEU A 110 0.23 -11.88 -15.20
N THR A 111 1.41 -11.98 -14.58
CA THR A 111 2.31 -13.10 -14.77
C THR A 111 1.60 -14.41 -14.44
N THR A 112 1.69 -15.40 -15.33
CA THR A 112 1.00 -16.68 -15.18
C THR A 112 1.83 -17.76 -14.46
N THR A 113 3.13 -17.50 -14.30
CA THR A 113 4.05 -18.46 -13.67
C THR A 113 3.76 -18.60 -12.18
N ALA A 114 3.66 -19.85 -11.72
CA ALA A 114 3.43 -20.19 -10.31
C ALA A 114 4.47 -19.51 -9.38
N SER A 115 4.01 -19.08 -8.21
CA SER A 115 4.83 -18.47 -7.15
C SER A 115 5.56 -17.18 -7.54
N LYS A 116 5.22 -16.57 -8.68
CA LYS A 116 5.72 -15.26 -9.07
C LYS A 116 4.81 -14.14 -8.59
N GLY A 117 5.39 -12.96 -8.41
CA GLY A 117 4.67 -11.77 -7.99
C GLY A 117 4.68 -10.66 -9.04
N ASP A 118 3.60 -9.90 -9.06
CA ASP A 118 3.47 -8.66 -9.81
C ASP A 118 3.20 -7.51 -8.84
N LEU A 119 4.07 -6.50 -8.83
CA LEU A 119 3.96 -5.34 -7.98
C LEU A 119 3.37 -4.18 -8.77
N PHE A 120 2.30 -3.58 -8.23
CA PHE A 120 1.64 -2.39 -8.76
C PHE A 120 1.80 -1.23 -7.79
N VAL A 121 2.02 -0.03 -8.31
CA VAL A 121 2.05 1.22 -7.55
C VAL A 121 1.06 2.20 -8.15
N PHE A 122 0.22 2.78 -7.30
CA PHE A 122 -0.78 3.77 -7.71
C PHE A 122 -0.66 5.04 -6.87
N ARG A 123 -1.15 6.15 -7.44
CA ARG A 123 -1.40 7.40 -6.74
C ARG A 123 -2.89 7.75 -6.84
N TYR A 124 -3.54 7.99 -5.71
CA TYR A 124 -4.93 8.44 -5.70
C TYR A 124 -5.03 9.94 -5.97
N ASN A 125 -5.89 10.35 -6.92
CA ASN A 125 -6.07 11.75 -7.31
C ASN A 125 -7.33 12.40 -6.74
N GLY A 126 -8.07 11.69 -5.87
CA GLY A 126 -9.37 12.11 -5.33
C GLY A 126 -10.57 11.47 -6.04
N SER A 127 -10.32 10.71 -7.13
CA SER A 127 -11.36 10.03 -7.92
C SER A 127 -10.88 8.66 -8.43
N LYS A 128 -9.64 8.57 -8.86
CA LYS A 128 -9.04 7.38 -9.48
C LYS A 128 -7.68 7.06 -8.87
N PHE A 129 -7.35 5.79 -8.86
CA PHE A 129 -6.00 5.28 -8.59
C PHE A 129 -5.22 5.24 -9.91
N LEU A 130 -4.36 6.21 -10.13
CA LEU A 130 -3.54 6.31 -11.33
C LEU A 130 -2.31 5.43 -11.20
N GLU A 131 -2.07 4.53 -12.15
CA GLU A 131 -0.87 3.71 -12.18
C GLU A 131 0.38 4.58 -12.30
N VAL A 132 1.29 4.46 -11.34
CA VAL A 132 2.62 5.11 -11.36
C VAL A 132 3.63 4.20 -12.02
N GLY A 133 3.49 2.89 -11.80
CA GLY A 133 4.34 1.88 -12.39
C GLY A 133 4.02 0.48 -11.90
N ARG A 134 4.61 -0.50 -12.57
CA ARG A 134 4.51 -1.92 -12.22
C ARG A 134 5.80 -2.65 -12.54
N ASN A 135 6.08 -3.70 -11.77
CA ASN A 135 7.08 -4.69 -12.05
C ASN A 135 6.45 -6.08 -12.01
N GLN A 136 6.63 -6.84 -13.06
CA GLN A 136 6.01 -8.15 -13.20
C GLN A 136 7.05 -9.28 -13.21
N ASN A 137 6.60 -10.51 -13.01
CA ASN A 137 7.42 -11.72 -13.02
C ASN A 137 8.54 -11.72 -11.97
N LEU A 138 8.26 -11.16 -10.79
CA LEU A 138 9.23 -11.07 -9.70
C LEU A 138 9.42 -12.43 -9.03
N THR A 139 10.68 -12.78 -8.76
CA THR A 139 11.03 -13.90 -7.88
C THR A 139 11.04 -13.37 -6.44
N LEU A 140 10.26 -14.00 -5.56
CA LEU A 140 10.02 -13.51 -4.19
C LEU A 140 10.85 -14.23 -3.13
N SER A 141 11.52 -15.31 -3.46
CA SER A 141 12.41 -16.09 -2.57
C SER A 141 13.50 -16.75 -3.39
#